data_2f24680f0b11f67cfe482f2fbbe5b2b9
#
_entry.id   2f24680f0b11f67cfe482f2fbbe5b2b9
#
_cell.length_a   1.000
_cell.length_b   1.000
_cell.length_c   1.000
_cell.angle_alpha   90.00
_cell.angle_beta   90.00
_cell.angle_gamma   90.00
#
_symmetry.space_group_name_H-M   'P 1'
#
loop_
_entity.id
_entity.type
_entity.pdbx_description
1 polymer ?
#
loop_
_entity_poly.entity_id
_entity_poly.type
_entity_poly.pdbx_seq_one_letter_code
_entity_poly.pdbx_strand_id
1 'polypeptide(L)'
;MAQLPEHAKVVIIGQGGIVGASVAHHLIERGWDDIVGLEKSAIPTDIGSTSHASDFCFSTSHDKLNIYTTTYSQAFYAERGNYVKCGGMEVARIDDDERMDELRRKVGSGKAFGTNVSMISPQEA
;
A
#
# COMPACT_ATOMS: atom_id res chain seq x y z
N MET A 1 -9.94 27.71 16.46
CA MET A 1 -10.50 26.70 15.56
C MET A 1 -10.53 27.28 14.16
N ALA A 2 -10.08 26.57 13.15
CA ALA A 2 -10.24 27.03 11.78
C ALA A 2 -11.74 27.08 11.45
N GLN A 3 -12.19 28.17 10.83
CA GLN A 3 -13.56 28.29 10.39
C GLN A 3 -13.74 27.42 9.16
N LEU A 4 -14.68 26.48 9.22
CA LEU A 4 -14.99 25.63 8.06
C LEU A 4 -15.69 26.47 6.99
N PRO A 5 -15.41 26.25 5.70
CA PRO A 5 -16.15 26.88 4.64
C PRO A 5 -17.62 26.40 4.63
N GLU A 6 -18.53 27.27 4.18
CA GLU A 6 -19.95 26.92 4.09
C GLU A 6 -20.25 25.91 2.99
N HIS A 7 -19.38 25.86 1.97
CA HIS A 7 -19.50 24.97 0.81
C HIS A 7 -18.13 24.40 0.44
N ALA A 8 -18.11 23.21 -0.13
CA ALA A 8 -16.96 22.58 -0.76
C ALA A 8 -17.42 21.64 -1.86
N LYS A 9 -16.64 21.53 -2.93
CA LYS A 9 -16.92 20.56 -4.00
C LYS A 9 -16.70 19.12 -3.53
N VAL A 10 -15.72 18.91 -2.67
CA VAL A 10 -15.39 17.59 -2.10
C VAL A 10 -15.12 17.73 -0.61
N VAL A 11 -15.71 16.83 0.17
CA VAL A 11 -15.40 16.68 1.60
C VAL A 11 -14.85 15.28 1.82
N ILE A 12 -13.65 15.19 2.38
CA ILE A 12 -12.98 13.92 2.71
C ILE A 12 -13.00 13.74 4.23
N ILE A 13 -13.68 12.72 4.71
CA ILE A 13 -13.73 12.35 6.11
C ILE A 13 -12.66 11.31 6.41
N GLY A 14 -11.81 11.57 7.37
CA GLY A 14 -10.64 10.73 7.69
C GLY A 14 -9.40 11.12 6.87
N GLN A 15 -9.21 12.41 6.64
CA GLN A 15 -8.08 12.98 5.88
C GLN A 15 -6.71 12.63 6.48
N GLY A 16 -6.62 12.37 7.78
CA GLY A 16 -5.37 12.02 8.47
C GLY A 16 -4.87 10.61 8.18
N GLY A 17 -5.73 9.72 7.67
CA GLY A 17 -5.35 8.35 7.25
C GLY A 17 -4.84 8.30 5.81
N ILE A 18 -4.11 7.20 5.50
CA ILE A 18 -3.49 7.02 4.17
C ILE A 18 -4.52 7.05 3.02
N VAL A 19 -5.71 6.51 3.23
CA VAL A 19 -6.76 6.49 2.21
C VAL A 19 -7.25 7.91 1.92
N GLY A 20 -7.61 8.68 2.95
CA GLY A 20 -8.08 10.06 2.80
C GLY A 20 -7.00 10.96 2.20
N ALA A 21 -5.77 10.83 2.67
CA ALA A 21 -4.62 11.58 2.14
C ALA A 21 -4.36 11.24 0.66
N SER A 22 -4.42 9.96 0.29
CA SER A 22 -4.23 9.52 -1.10
C SER A 22 -5.34 10.03 -2.02
N VAL A 23 -6.59 9.97 -1.58
CA VAL A 23 -7.73 10.51 -2.35
C VAL A 23 -7.55 12.01 -2.61
N ALA A 24 -7.23 12.79 -1.56
CA ALA A 24 -6.98 14.22 -1.72
C ALA A 24 -5.86 14.51 -2.70
N HIS A 25 -4.72 13.82 -2.54
CA HIS A 25 -3.56 13.97 -3.41
C HIS A 25 -3.92 13.73 -4.89
N HIS A 26 -4.55 12.61 -5.20
CA HIS A 26 -4.88 12.25 -6.57
C HIS A 26 -6.00 13.10 -7.18
N LEU A 27 -6.90 13.64 -6.37
CA LEU A 27 -7.87 14.63 -6.84
C LEU A 27 -7.18 15.92 -7.26
N ILE A 28 -6.27 16.42 -6.41
CA ILE A 28 -5.49 17.65 -6.71
C ILE A 28 -4.64 17.45 -7.97
N GLU A 29 -3.97 16.32 -8.13
CA GLU A 29 -3.20 16.01 -9.35
C GLU A 29 -4.08 15.98 -10.62
N ARG A 30 -5.37 15.68 -10.47
CA ARG A 30 -6.36 15.71 -11.56
C ARG A 30 -7.04 17.07 -11.75
N GLY A 31 -6.54 18.11 -11.08
CA GLY A 31 -7.06 19.47 -11.22
C GLY A 31 -8.33 19.76 -10.42
N TRP A 32 -8.68 18.89 -9.46
CA TRP A 32 -9.74 19.20 -8.52
C TRP A 32 -9.26 20.24 -7.51
N ASP A 33 -10.06 21.25 -7.29
CA ASP A 33 -9.89 22.29 -6.29
C ASP A 33 -11.06 22.23 -5.28
N ASP A 34 -11.04 23.10 -4.28
CA ASP A 34 -12.12 23.26 -3.32
C ASP A 34 -12.42 21.94 -2.58
N ILE A 35 -11.36 21.37 -2.01
CA ILE A 35 -11.39 20.12 -1.24
C ILE A 35 -11.22 20.45 0.25
N VAL A 36 -12.13 19.94 1.07
CA VAL A 36 -12.07 20.06 2.53
C VAL A 36 -11.78 18.68 3.14
N GLY A 37 -10.72 18.58 3.89
CA GLY A 37 -10.38 17.40 4.68
C GLY A 37 -10.81 17.54 6.13
N LEU A 38 -11.54 16.56 6.64
CA LEU A 38 -11.96 16.48 8.03
C LEU A 38 -11.24 15.32 8.72
N GLU A 39 -10.67 15.60 9.89
CA GLU A 39 -10.04 14.60 10.74
C GLU A 39 -10.48 14.84 12.20
N LYS A 40 -10.78 13.77 12.92
CA LYS A 40 -11.22 13.85 14.31
C LYS A 40 -10.05 13.92 15.31
N SER A 41 -8.86 13.56 14.88
CA SER A 41 -7.64 13.56 15.70
C SER A 41 -6.60 14.55 15.17
N ALA A 42 -5.45 14.61 15.80
CA ALA A 42 -4.30 15.36 15.28
C ALA A 42 -3.75 14.69 13.99
N ILE A 43 -3.01 15.45 13.20
CA ILE A 43 -2.28 14.95 12.03
C ILE A 43 -0.79 15.14 12.31
N PRO A 44 0.02 14.07 12.23
CA PRO A 44 -0.33 12.68 11.91
C PRO A 44 -1.21 12.04 12.98
N THR A 45 -2.14 11.20 12.53
CA THR A 45 -3.06 10.52 13.45
C THR A 45 -2.39 9.32 14.11
N ASP A 46 -2.63 9.13 15.41
CA ASP A 46 -2.21 7.96 16.20
C ASP A 46 -3.35 6.95 16.40
N ILE A 47 -4.55 7.29 15.91
CA ILE A 47 -5.72 6.43 15.94
C ILE A 47 -6.10 5.99 14.53
N GLY A 48 -6.35 4.70 14.37
CA GLY A 48 -6.71 4.14 13.07
C GLY A 48 -5.64 3.22 12.48
N SER A 49 -5.98 2.57 11.37
CA SER A 49 -5.14 1.51 10.80
C SER A 49 -3.82 2.01 10.21
N THR A 50 -3.75 3.28 9.78
CA THR A 50 -2.54 3.84 9.15
C THR A 50 -1.36 3.88 10.10
N SER A 51 -1.55 4.38 11.32
CA SER A 51 -0.48 4.50 12.32
C SER A 51 -0.06 3.15 12.93
N HIS A 52 -0.84 2.10 12.72
CA HIS A 52 -0.55 0.75 13.19
C HIS A 52 -0.11 -0.19 12.06
N ALA A 53 0.05 0.31 10.84
CA ALA A 53 0.55 -0.47 9.73
C ALA A 53 2.04 -0.81 9.91
N SER A 54 2.45 -1.96 9.39
CA SER A 54 3.86 -2.40 9.42
C SER A 54 4.75 -1.68 8.40
N ASP A 55 4.16 -0.83 7.54
CA ASP A 55 4.82 -0.11 6.44
C ASP A 55 5.55 -1.03 5.44
N PHE A 56 5.17 -2.30 5.41
CA PHE A 56 5.74 -3.30 4.51
C PHE A 56 4.87 -3.45 3.26
N CYS A 57 5.39 -2.99 2.13
CA CYS A 57 4.73 -3.06 0.83
C CYS A 57 5.34 -4.17 -0.02
N PHE A 58 4.74 -5.34 -0.03
CA PHE A 58 5.19 -6.47 -0.85
C PHE A 58 4.21 -6.78 -1.98
N SER A 59 4.73 -7.18 -3.13
CA SER A 59 3.94 -7.42 -4.36
C SER A 59 3.67 -8.90 -4.64
N THR A 60 3.92 -9.79 -3.67
CA THR A 60 3.57 -11.20 -3.78
C THR A 60 2.10 -11.42 -3.44
N SER A 61 1.27 -11.71 -4.44
CA SER A 61 -0.16 -11.96 -4.29
C SER A 61 -0.65 -12.89 -5.38
N HIS A 62 -1.79 -13.56 -5.16
CA HIS A 62 -2.51 -14.30 -6.20
C HIS A 62 -3.32 -13.38 -7.10
N ASP A 63 -3.62 -12.19 -6.62
CA ASP A 63 -4.57 -11.26 -7.21
C ASP A 63 -3.86 -10.18 -8.01
N LYS A 64 -4.25 -10.03 -9.27
CA LYS A 64 -3.67 -9.05 -10.18
C LYS A 64 -3.87 -7.61 -9.69
N LEU A 65 -5.03 -7.30 -9.10
CA LEU A 65 -5.32 -5.97 -8.60
C LEU A 65 -4.41 -5.61 -7.43
N ASN A 66 -4.22 -6.54 -6.50
CA ASN A 66 -3.30 -6.34 -5.38
C ASN A 66 -1.85 -6.13 -5.86
N ILE A 67 -1.39 -6.92 -6.82
CA ILE A 67 -0.05 -6.73 -7.41
C ILE A 67 0.05 -5.35 -8.06
N TYR A 68 -0.94 -4.96 -8.85
CA TYR A 68 -0.97 -3.66 -9.53
C TYR A 68 -0.94 -2.49 -8.53
N THR A 69 -1.84 -2.51 -7.53
CA THR A 69 -1.93 -1.42 -6.54
C THR A 69 -0.70 -1.32 -5.65
N THR A 70 -0.10 -2.46 -5.27
CA THR A 70 1.14 -2.45 -4.48
C THR A 70 2.32 -1.95 -5.31
N THR A 71 2.45 -2.38 -6.55
CA THR A 71 3.51 -1.91 -7.45
C THR A 71 3.38 -0.40 -7.71
N TYR A 72 2.16 0.09 -7.91
CA TYR A 72 1.88 1.52 -8.01
C TYR A 72 2.33 2.27 -6.74
N SER A 73 1.98 1.77 -5.57
CA SER A 73 2.34 2.37 -4.28
C SER A 73 3.86 2.38 -4.06
N GLN A 74 4.54 1.29 -4.40
CA GLN A 74 6.01 1.22 -4.32
C GLN A 74 6.68 2.28 -5.20
N ALA A 75 6.23 2.45 -6.45
CA ALA A 75 6.73 3.48 -7.35
C ALA A 75 6.46 4.88 -6.80
N PHE A 76 5.23 5.13 -6.35
CA PHE A 76 4.80 6.39 -5.78
C PHE A 76 5.65 6.84 -4.58
N TYR A 77 5.95 5.93 -3.66
CA TYR A 77 6.78 6.22 -2.49
C TYR A 77 8.27 6.32 -2.84
N ALA A 78 8.74 5.51 -3.80
CA ALA A 78 10.14 5.56 -4.24
C ALA A 78 10.49 6.90 -4.88
N GLU A 79 9.63 7.46 -5.71
CA GLU A 79 9.80 8.78 -6.31
C GLU A 79 9.89 9.91 -5.29
N ARG A 80 9.29 9.72 -4.12
CA ARG A 80 9.27 10.68 -3.01
C ARG A 80 10.36 10.44 -1.96
N GLY A 81 11.22 9.46 -2.16
CA GLY A 81 12.29 9.10 -1.24
C GLY A 81 11.82 8.43 0.05
N ASN A 82 10.58 8.00 0.10
CA ASN A 82 9.95 7.40 1.29
C ASN A 82 9.83 5.86 1.20
N TYR A 83 10.61 5.23 0.33
CA TYR A 83 10.57 3.79 0.14
C TYR A 83 11.98 3.19 0.10
N VAL A 84 12.23 2.26 0.99
CA VAL A 84 13.49 1.48 1.02
C VAL A 84 13.23 0.13 0.35
N LYS A 85 13.88 -0.09 -0.79
CA LYS A 85 13.75 -1.34 -1.55
C LYS A 85 14.69 -2.41 -0.96
N CYS A 86 14.34 -2.92 0.21
CA CYS A 86 15.14 -3.94 0.93
C CYS A 86 14.84 -5.38 0.48
N GLY A 87 13.79 -5.58 -0.33
CA GLY A 87 13.29 -6.93 -0.64
C GLY A 87 12.40 -7.50 0.47
N GLY A 88 11.90 -8.72 0.24
CA GLY A 88 11.10 -9.45 1.22
C GLY A 88 11.13 -10.94 0.94
N MET A 89 10.95 -11.74 1.95
CA MET A 89 10.99 -13.20 1.88
C MET A 89 9.80 -13.79 2.64
N GLU A 90 9.08 -14.71 1.99
CA GLU A 90 8.11 -15.57 2.65
C GLU A 90 8.72 -16.97 2.82
N VAL A 91 8.59 -17.54 4.00
CA VAL A 91 9.15 -18.85 4.32
C VAL A 91 8.05 -19.86 4.65
N ALA A 92 8.28 -21.10 4.29
CA ALA A 92 7.47 -22.25 4.66
C ALA A 92 8.36 -23.41 5.08
N ARG A 93 7.84 -24.28 5.95
CA ARG A 93 8.48 -25.55 6.24
C ARG A 93 8.36 -26.47 5.05
N ILE A 94 9.37 -27.30 4.83
CA ILE A 94 9.39 -28.24 3.69
C ILE A 94 8.31 -29.33 3.81
N ASP A 95 7.84 -29.62 5.02
CA ASP A 95 6.80 -30.60 5.33
C ASP A 95 5.40 -29.95 5.47
N ASP A 96 5.24 -28.68 5.14
CA ASP A 96 3.98 -27.97 5.09
C ASP A 96 3.54 -27.80 3.63
N ASP A 97 2.93 -28.84 3.10
CA ASP A 97 2.52 -28.91 1.69
C ASP A 97 1.54 -27.79 1.31
N GLU A 98 0.61 -27.43 2.19
CA GLU A 98 -0.38 -26.39 1.92
C GLU A 98 0.32 -25.02 1.77
N ARG A 99 1.22 -24.69 2.66
CA ARG A 99 1.99 -23.45 2.61
C ARG A 99 2.95 -23.41 1.43
N MET A 100 3.59 -24.53 1.13
CA MET A 100 4.47 -24.66 -0.03
C MET A 100 3.71 -24.47 -1.34
N ASP A 101 2.51 -25.02 -1.47
CA ASP A 101 1.67 -24.82 -2.64
C ASP A 101 1.17 -23.37 -2.76
N GLU A 102 0.89 -22.71 -1.64
CA GLU A 102 0.56 -21.30 -1.66
C GLU A 102 1.73 -20.45 -2.17
N LEU A 103 2.95 -20.70 -1.70
CA LEU A 103 4.15 -20.01 -2.20
C LEU A 103 4.36 -20.23 -3.70
N ARG A 104 4.18 -21.47 -4.19
CA ARG A 104 4.26 -21.79 -5.63
C ARG A 104 3.24 -21.00 -6.45
N ARG A 105 1.98 -20.92 -5.97
CA ARG A 105 0.92 -20.11 -6.62
C ARG A 105 1.26 -18.63 -6.63
N LYS A 106 1.74 -18.06 -5.51
CA LYS A 106 2.16 -16.66 -5.43
C LYS A 106 3.29 -16.35 -6.41
N VAL A 107 4.30 -17.22 -6.49
CA VAL A 107 5.40 -17.06 -7.46
C VAL A 107 4.90 -17.15 -8.89
N GLY A 108 4.02 -18.11 -9.20
CA GLY A 108 3.42 -18.25 -10.52
C GLY A 108 2.63 -17.00 -10.93
N SER A 109 1.75 -16.53 -10.05
CA SER A 109 0.97 -15.31 -10.27
C SER A 109 1.87 -14.06 -10.40
N GLY A 110 2.85 -13.94 -9.51
CA GLY A 110 3.80 -12.81 -9.54
C GLY A 110 4.53 -12.73 -10.87
N LYS A 111 5.08 -13.86 -11.35
CA LYS A 111 5.74 -13.92 -12.67
C LYS A 111 4.78 -13.58 -13.81
N ALA A 112 3.54 -14.10 -13.78
CA ALA A 112 2.52 -13.83 -14.79
C ALA A 112 2.14 -12.33 -14.86
N PHE A 113 2.24 -11.61 -13.73
CA PHE A 113 1.90 -10.19 -13.64
C PHE A 113 3.13 -9.26 -13.56
N GLY A 114 4.32 -9.78 -13.87
CA GLY A 114 5.53 -8.98 -14.01
C GLY A 114 6.26 -8.63 -12.71
N THR A 115 5.95 -9.33 -11.61
CA THR A 115 6.66 -9.14 -10.35
C THR A 115 7.99 -9.90 -10.37
N ASN A 116 9.05 -9.28 -9.88
CA ASN A 116 10.34 -9.96 -9.68
C ASN A 116 10.29 -10.82 -8.42
N VAL A 117 9.91 -12.08 -8.60
CA VAL A 117 9.76 -13.06 -7.53
C VAL A 117 10.27 -14.43 -7.97
N SER A 118 10.91 -15.16 -7.08
CA SER A 118 11.41 -16.51 -7.33
C SER A 118 11.28 -17.41 -6.10
N MET A 119 11.21 -18.71 -6.34
CA MET A 119 11.49 -19.70 -5.29
C MET A 119 13.01 -19.81 -5.15
N ILE A 120 13.47 -19.81 -3.94
CA ILE A 120 14.88 -20.08 -3.59
C ILE A 120 14.96 -21.21 -2.57
N SER A 121 16.08 -21.87 -2.52
CA SER A 121 16.36 -22.88 -1.50
C SER A 121 16.79 -22.24 -0.17
N PRO A 122 16.77 -22.96 0.94
CA PRO A 122 17.29 -22.47 2.21
C PRO A 122 18.78 -22.11 2.18
N GLN A 123 19.54 -22.68 1.24
CA GLN A 123 20.97 -22.39 1.08
C GLN A 123 21.24 -21.09 0.30
N GLU A 124 20.25 -20.62 -0.45
CA GLU A 124 20.29 -19.36 -1.24
C GLU A 124 19.75 -18.15 -0.46
N ALA A 125 19.07 -18.41 0.68
CA ALA A 125 18.50 -17.39 1.54
C ALA A 125 19.52 -16.88 2.56
#